data_db09b2f205bd390c6b60786c13660157
#
_entry.id   db09b2f205bd390c6b60786c13660157
#
_cell.length_a   1.000
_cell.length_b   1.000
_cell.length_c   1.000
_cell.angle_alpha   90.00
_cell.angle_beta   90.00
_cell.angle_gamma   90.00
#
_symmetry.space_group_name_H-M   'P 1'
#
loop_
_entity.id
_entity.type
_entity.pdbx_description
1 polymer ?
#
loop_
_entity_poly.entity_id
_entity_poly.type
_entity_poly.pdbx_seq_one_letter_code
_entity_poly.pdbx_strand_id
1 'polypeptide(L)'
;MDQLKIRDAQRLQSETVLVMQGGGSLGAYECGVYKTLAKRGIKFDIIAGTSIGAINAAIIAGSKNDAEPATQLEDFWLNVAEKITPSVLPDSLRCMVSSMHSAMYGNLKAFMPLWFMMPNLDENFFSYYRSPYLYSITPLKNTLLKYIDFAKLNNPTNIPRLIITSTDIQKSASVTFDSKFMSIDTDHVIACAGFPFYGIAWTEKDGRYLWDGSLQSNTPLREVIDASPKYDKDVYIINLFPRIQKELPENMLDSWHRARDIMHTDKTDNSIRVSKVISRYLTLLRQMHDIISNVQLDEKMKESFREMEKEYHKLADKRGAIIKKITRIERTEDVHFLFEDADFSISTIKKLITQGEKDAENALTTK
;
A
#
# COMPACT_ATOMS: atom_id res chain seq x y z
N MET A 1 31.09 20.48 15.12
CA MET A 1 29.99 21.46 15.24
C MET A 1 29.16 21.60 13.96
N ASP A 2 29.77 21.64 12.78
CA ASP A 2 29.02 21.82 11.51
C ASP A 2 28.21 20.61 11.07
N GLN A 3 28.70 19.39 11.29
CA GLN A 3 27.92 18.18 10.94
C GLN A 3 26.66 17.97 11.79
N LEU A 4 26.68 18.43 13.05
CA LEU A 4 25.47 18.40 13.91
C LEU A 4 24.43 19.41 13.44
N LYS A 5 24.86 20.66 13.10
CA LYS A 5 23.94 21.67 12.55
C LYS A 5 23.35 21.29 11.21
N ILE A 6 24.11 20.60 10.34
CA ILE A 6 23.60 20.06 9.07
C ILE A 6 22.60 18.93 9.32
N ARG A 7 22.85 18.03 10.29
CA ARG A 7 21.90 16.97 10.69
C ARG A 7 20.62 17.53 11.29
N ASP A 8 20.70 18.56 12.13
CA ASP A 8 19.51 19.19 12.72
C ASP A 8 18.70 19.97 11.67
N ALA A 9 19.36 20.64 10.72
CA ALA A 9 18.69 21.26 9.58
C ALA A 9 18.00 20.23 8.65
N GLN A 10 18.60 19.07 8.45
CA GLN A 10 17.99 17.96 7.71
C GLN A 10 16.78 17.35 8.48
N ARG A 11 16.79 17.36 9.82
CA ARG A 11 15.66 16.90 10.66
C ARG A 11 14.44 17.83 10.64
N LEU A 12 14.62 19.08 10.26
CA LEU A 12 13.50 20.03 10.06
C LEU A 12 12.71 19.75 8.77
N GLN A 13 13.25 18.92 7.88
CA GLN A 13 12.59 18.52 6.65
C GLN A 13 11.55 17.44 6.96
N SER A 14 10.27 17.72 6.70
CA SER A 14 9.17 16.77 6.82
C SER A 14 8.91 16.15 5.46
N GLU A 15 8.77 14.82 5.41
CA GLU A 15 8.36 14.09 4.21
C GLU A 15 6.84 13.90 4.21
N THR A 16 6.21 14.22 3.09
CA THR A 16 4.79 13.93 2.86
C THR A 16 4.66 12.53 2.25
N VAL A 17 3.89 11.67 2.91
CA VAL A 17 3.81 10.24 2.57
C VAL A 17 2.38 9.84 2.27
N LEU A 18 2.18 9.08 1.17
CA LEU A 18 0.94 8.40 0.86
C LEU A 18 1.09 6.91 1.12
N VAL A 19 0.19 6.33 1.91
CA VAL A 19 0.13 4.90 2.20
C VAL A 19 -1.16 4.34 1.63
N MET A 20 -1.02 3.35 0.74
CA MET A 20 -2.11 2.73 -0.02
C MET A 20 -2.29 1.27 0.41
N GLN A 21 -3.53 0.90 0.72
CA GLN A 21 -3.88 -0.41 1.26
C GLN A 21 -4.09 -1.45 0.15
N GLY A 22 -3.84 -2.73 0.43
CA GLY A 22 -4.25 -3.82 -0.46
C GLY A 22 -5.76 -4.05 -0.45
N GLY A 23 -6.36 -4.48 -1.58
CA GLY A 23 -7.80 -4.74 -1.67
C GLY A 23 -8.33 -4.97 -3.08
N GLY A 24 -7.57 -5.58 -4.00
CA GLY A 24 -8.05 -5.98 -5.32
C GLY A 24 -8.66 -4.83 -6.13
N SER A 25 -9.86 -5.04 -6.67
CA SER A 25 -10.57 -4.02 -7.48
C SER A 25 -10.96 -2.77 -6.68
N LEU A 26 -10.99 -2.85 -5.34
CA LEU A 26 -11.21 -1.68 -4.47
C LEU A 26 -10.12 -0.62 -4.61
N GLY A 27 -8.94 -0.96 -5.13
CA GLY A 27 -7.89 0.00 -5.45
C GLY A 27 -8.31 1.11 -6.44
N ALA A 28 -9.41 0.95 -7.16
CA ALA A 28 -10.01 2.02 -7.96
C ALA A 28 -10.47 3.21 -7.09
N TYR A 29 -10.86 2.98 -5.84
CA TYR A 29 -11.13 4.02 -4.86
C TYR A 29 -9.87 4.85 -4.56
N GLU A 30 -8.72 4.21 -4.43
CA GLU A 30 -7.44 4.90 -4.21
C GLU A 30 -7.07 5.82 -5.38
N CYS A 31 -7.44 5.43 -6.61
CA CYS A 31 -7.30 6.30 -7.78
C CYS A 31 -8.08 7.60 -7.59
N GLY A 32 -9.35 7.52 -7.19
CA GLY A 32 -10.18 8.70 -6.93
C GLY A 32 -9.61 9.59 -5.82
N VAL A 33 -9.14 8.97 -4.74
CA VAL A 33 -8.47 9.68 -3.65
C VAL A 33 -7.22 10.41 -4.16
N TYR A 34 -6.36 9.71 -4.88
CA TYR A 34 -5.12 10.32 -5.41
C TYR A 34 -5.40 11.48 -6.39
N LYS A 35 -6.41 11.35 -7.25
CA LYS A 35 -6.87 12.44 -8.14
C LYS A 35 -7.22 13.71 -7.36
N THR A 36 -7.95 13.59 -6.27
CA THR A 36 -8.32 14.73 -5.42
C THR A 36 -7.10 15.32 -4.70
N LEU A 37 -6.23 14.48 -4.14
CA LEU A 37 -5.01 14.94 -3.47
C LEU A 37 -4.09 15.69 -4.45
N ALA A 38 -3.90 15.17 -5.66
CA ALA A 38 -3.12 15.81 -6.72
C ALA A 38 -3.75 17.13 -7.18
N LYS A 39 -5.07 17.19 -7.39
CA LYS A 39 -5.82 18.41 -7.72
C LYS A 39 -5.69 19.49 -6.65
N ARG A 40 -5.57 19.10 -5.38
CA ARG A 40 -5.32 20.01 -4.25
C ARG A 40 -3.85 20.42 -4.13
N GLY A 41 -2.99 20.01 -5.07
CA GLY A 41 -1.57 20.35 -5.10
C GLY A 41 -0.72 19.64 -4.04
N ILE A 42 -1.24 18.57 -3.42
CA ILE A 42 -0.49 17.80 -2.44
C ILE A 42 0.52 16.91 -3.20
N LYS A 43 1.81 17.15 -2.94
CA LYS A 43 2.91 16.37 -3.51
C LYS A 43 3.43 15.40 -2.45
N PHE A 44 3.82 14.22 -2.90
CA PHE A 44 4.33 13.17 -2.02
C PHE A 44 5.82 12.94 -2.28
N ASP A 45 6.59 12.86 -1.21
CA ASP A 45 8.00 12.47 -1.24
C ASP A 45 8.14 10.95 -1.31
N ILE A 46 7.20 10.25 -0.65
CA ILE A 46 7.15 8.78 -0.61
C ILE A 46 5.72 8.33 -0.92
N ILE A 47 5.58 7.30 -1.74
CA ILE A 47 4.34 6.54 -1.89
C ILE A 47 4.63 5.09 -1.54
N ALA A 48 3.85 4.56 -0.61
CA ALA A 48 3.96 3.18 -0.17
C ALA A 48 2.66 2.40 -0.40
N GLY A 49 2.77 1.14 -0.77
CA GLY A 49 1.59 0.32 -1.03
C GLY A 49 1.82 -1.17 -0.86
N THR A 50 0.71 -1.88 -0.65
CA THR A 50 0.65 -3.34 -0.58
C THR A 50 -0.38 -3.83 -1.60
N SER A 51 -0.13 -4.99 -2.25
CA SER A 51 -1.08 -5.57 -3.21
C SER A 51 -1.45 -4.57 -4.30
N ILE A 52 -2.75 -4.33 -4.52
CA ILE A 52 -3.22 -3.31 -5.47
C ILE A 52 -2.71 -1.91 -5.12
N GLY A 53 -2.53 -1.59 -3.84
CA GLY A 53 -1.92 -0.33 -3.42
C GLY A 53 -0.46 -0.22 -3.89
N ALA A 54 0.29 -1.34 -3.97
CA ALA A 54 1.64 -1.36 -4.55
C ALA A 54 1.61 -1.10 -6.06
N ILE A 55 0.62 -1.63 -6.76
CA ILE A 55 0.41 -1.39 -8.20
C ILE A 55 0.09 0.08 -8.44
N ASN A 56 -0.87 0.65 -7.72
CA ASN A 56 -1.24 2.06 -7.82
C ASN A 56 -0.04 2.96 -7.50
N ALA A 57 0.69 2.67 -6.42
CA ALA A 57 1.90 3.38 -6.02
C ALA A 57 2.99 3.36 -7.11
N ALA A 58 3.23 2.19 -7.72
CA ALA A 58 4.21 2.03 -8.78
C ALA A 58 3.83 2.79 -10.07
N ILE A 59 2.54 2.80 -10.44
CA ILE A 59 2.04 3.56 -11.58
C ILE A 59 2.21 5.07 -11.34
N ILE A 60 1.94 5.56 -10.13
CA ILE A 60 2.12 6.97 -9.79
C ILE A 60 3.61 7.35 -9.82
N ALA A 61 4.45 6.56 -9.12
CA ALA A 61 5.88 6.88 -8.97
C ALA A 61 6.65 6.74 -10.30
N GLY A 62 6.27 5.78 -11.14
CA GLY A 62 6.85 5.54 -12.46
C GLY A 62 5.98 6.03 -13.61
N SER A 63 5.11 7.03 -13.39
CA SER A 63 4.20 7.50 -14.44
C SER A 63 4.95 7.92 -15.69
N LYS A 64 4.48 7.44 -16.85
CA LYS A 64 4.95 7.91 -18.18
C LYS A 64 4.40 9.28 -18.54
N ASN A 65 3.34 9.71 -17.87
CA ASN A 65 2.77 11.05 -17.99
C ASN A 65 3.20 11.89 -16.77
N ASP A 66 4.30 12.62 -16.91
CA ASP A 66 4.88 13.42 -15.84
C ASP A 66 3.98 14.56 -15.36
N ALA A 67 3.18 15.09 -16.26
CA ALA A 67 2.28 16.20 -15.95
C ALA A 67 1.05 15.75 -15.15
N GLU A 68 0.55 14.54 -15.44
CA GLU A 68 -0.72 14.06 -14.88
C GLU A 68 -0.69 12.56 -14.50
N PRO A 69 0.06 12.16 -13.46
CA PRO A 69 0.06 10.76 -13.01
C PRO A 69 -1.32 10.25 -12.60
N ALA A 70 -2.21 11.14 -12.15
CA ALA A 70 -3.57 10.80 -11.77
C ALA A 70 -4.42 10.35 -12.96
N THR A 71 -4.28 11.02 -14.12
CA THR A 71 -4.94 10.63 -15.37
C THR A 71 -4.44 9.27 -15.83
N GLN A 72 -3.14 9.01 -15.75
CA GLN A 72 -2.58 7.71 -16.13
C GLN A 72 -3.07 6.58 -15.23
N LEU A 73 -3.21 6.82 -13.92
CA LEU A 73 -3.77 5.85 -12.98
C LEU A 73 -5.25 5.57 -13.31
N GLU A 74 -6.03 6.59 -13.64
CA GLU A 74 -7.42 6.40 -14.09
C GLU A 74 -7.51 5.60 -15.37
N ASP A 75 -6.65 5.88 -16.36
CA ASP A 75 -6.56 5.11 -17.60
C ASP A 75 -6.23 3.64 -17.35
N PHE A 76 -5.34 3.33 -16.40
CA PHE A 76 -5.09 1.96 -15.98
C PHE A 76 -6.37 1.29 -15.47
N TRP A 77 -7.11 1.94 -14.56
CA TRP A 77 -8.34 1.38 -13.99
C TRP A 77 -9.43 1.20 -15.03
N LEU A 78 -9.60 2.14 -15.95
CA LEU A 78 -10.55 2.03 -17.06
C LEU A 78 -10.13 0.95 -18.07
N ASN A 79 -8.82 0.73 -18.22
CA ASN A 79 -8.31 -0.35 -19.07
C ASN A 79 -8.58 -1.73 -18.48
N VAL A 80 -8.34 -1.95 -17.18
CA VAL A 80 -8.58 -3.25 -16.52
C VAL A 80 -10.07 -3.50 -16.26
N ALA A 81 -10.90 -2.46 -16.32
CA ALA A 81 -12.34 -2.60 -16.15
C ALA A 81 -12.98 -3.42 -17.29
N GLU A 82 -14.00 -4.20 -16.93
CA GLU A 82 -14.70 -5.13 -17.81
C GLU A 82 -16.15 -4.70 -18.05
N LYS A 83 -16.62 -4.84 -19.30
CA LYS A 83 -18.01 -4.54 -19.70
C LYS A 83 -18.86 -5.82 -19.73
N ILE A 84 -18.89 -6.56 -18.65
CA ILE A 84 -19.52 -7.87 -18.55
C ILE A 84 -20.93 -7.85 -17.95
N THR A 85 -21.30 -6.79 -17.24
CA THR A 85 -22.59 -6.67 -16.57
C THR A 85 -23.41 -5.51 -17.12
N PRO A 86 -24.71 -5.70 -17.40
CA PRO A 86 -25.60 -4.61 -17.75
C PRO A 86 -25.71 -3.59 -16.61
N SER A 87 -25.76 -2.31 -16.96
CA SER A 87 -25.86 -1.21 -15.97
C SER A 87 -27.19 -1.17 -15.21
N VAL A 88 -28.21 -1.84 -15.71
CA VAL A 88 -29.56 -1.91 -15.12
C VAL A 88 -29.67 -2.90 -13.94
N LEU A 89 -28.66 -3.74 -13.70
CA LEU A 89 -28.68 -4.67 -12.58
C LEU A 89 -28.48 -3.91 -11.24
N PRO A 90 -29.18 -4.34 -10.17
CA PRO A 90 -28.87 -3.86 -8.81
C PRO A 90 -27.40 -4.08 -8.46
N ASP A 91 -26.82 -3.21 -7.65
CA ASP A 91 -25.38 -3.22 -7.33
C ASP A 91 -24.91 -4.55 -6.75
N SER A 92 -25.66 -5.16 -5.84
CA SER A 92 -25.31 -6.45 -5.24
C SER A 92 -25.29 -7.61 -6.26
N LEU A 93 -26.29 -7.65 -7.15
CA LEU A 93 -26.36 -8.68 -8.19
C LEU A 93 -25.27 -8.47 -9.25
N ARG A 94 -24.99 -7.22 -9.60
CA ARG A 94 -23.90 -6.88 -10.52
C ARG A 94 -22.54 -7.29 -9.96
N CYS A 95 -22.28 -6.99 -8.69
CA CYS A 95 -21.07 -7.37 -7.98
C CYS A 95 -20.91 -8.90 -7.99
N MET A 96 -21.96 -9.64 -7.65
CA MET A 96 -21.94 -11.10 -7.65
C MET A 96 -21.63 -11.67 -9.05
N VAL A 97 -22.32 -11.22 -10.09
CA VAL A 97 -22.11 -11.69 -11.48
C VAL A 97 -20.68 -11.35 -11.95
N SER A 98 -20.19 -10.14 -11.68
CA SER A 98 -18.85 -9.72 -12.06
C SER A 98 -17.76 -10.51 -11.33
N SER A 99 -17.90 -10.71 -10.03
CA SER A 99 -16.94 -11.50 -9.25
C SER A 99 -16.93 -12.97 -9.66
N MET A 100 -18.09 -13.56 -9.96
CA MET A 100 -18.18 -14.92 -10.51
C MET A 100 -17.51 -15.00 -11.89
N HIS A 101 -17.72 -14.00 -12.74
CA HIS A 101 -17.04 -13.93 -14.03
C HIS A 101 -15.52 -13.89 -13.84
N SER A 102 -15.02 -13.02 -12.97
CA SER A 102 -13.59 -12.93 -12.64
C SER A 102 -13.03 -14.25 -12.12
N ALA A 103 -13.79 -14.99 -11.29
CA ALA A 103 -13.40 -16.30 -10.80
C ALA A 103 -13.35 -17.36 -11.93
N MET A 104 -14.29 -17.35 -12.85
CA MET A 104 -14.37 -18.36 -13.92
C MET A 104 -13.42 -18.06 -15.10
N TYR A 105 -13.32 -16.82 -15.48
CA TYR A 105 -12.63 -16.41 -16.72
C TYR A 105 -11.39 -15.58 -16.47
N GLY A 106 -11.14 -15.14 -15.22
CA GLY A 106 -10.10 -14.18 -14.88
C GLY A 106 -10.40 -12.79 -15.39
N ASN A 107 -9.44 -11.90 -15.23
CA ASN A 107 -9.35 -10.64 -15.94
C ASN A 107 -8.08 -10.70 -16.78
N LEU A 108 -8.22 -10.86 -18.10
CA LEU A 108 -7.09 -11.11 -19.02
C LEU A 108 -6.07 -9.97 -19.11
N LYS A 109 -6.28 -8.87 -18.39
CA LYS A 109 -5.33 -7.76 -18.25
C LYS A 109 -4.63 -7.76 -16.88
N ALA A 110 -5.11 -8.57 -15.94
CA ALA A 110 -4.58 -8.69 -14.60
C ALA A 110 -4.17 -10.12 -14.22
N PHE A 111 -5.07 -11.09 -14.36
CA PHE A 111 -4.80 -12.49 -14.03
C PHE A 111 -5.58 -13.44 -14.94
N MET A 112 -5.04 -14.62 -15.17
CA MET A 112 -5.59 -15.60 -16.08
C MET A 112 -5.70 -16.97 -15.42
N PRO A 113 -6.87 -17.65 -15.54
CA PRO A 113 -7.02 -19.02 -15.05
C PRO A 113 -6.07 -19.99 -15.75
N LEU A 114 -5.50 -20.93 -15.00
CA LEU A 114 -4.61 -21.95 -15.58
C LEU A 114 -5.34 -22.86 -16.57
N TRP A 115 -6.64 -23.11 -16.40
CA TRP A 115 -7.42 -23.95 -17.34
C TRP A 115 -7.55 -23.35 -18.75
N PHE A 116 -7.22 -22.07 -18.94
CA PHE A 116 -7.14 -21.49 -20.29
C PHE A 116 -5.80 -21.79 -20.98
N MET A 117 -4.78 -22.19 -20.22
CA MET A 117 -3.46 -22.52 -20.75
C MET A 117 -3.34 -23.97 -21.24
N MET A 118 -4.38 -24.80 -21.00
CA MET A 118 -4.37 -26.22 -21.36
C MET A 118 -5.26 -26.46 -22.58
N PRO A 119 -4.68 -26.76 -23.76
CA PRO A 119 -5.45 -26.99 -24.99
C PRO A 119 -6.13 -28.36 -25.05
N ASN A 120 -5.80 -29.33 -24.20
CA ASN A 120 -6.33 -30.70 -24.23
C ASN A 120 -6.70 -31.21 -22.84
N LEU A 121 -7.85 -31.89 -22.74
CA LEU A 121 -8.30 -32.67 -21.56
C LEU A 121 -7.51 -34.01 -21.45
N ASP A 122 -6.18 -33.94 -21.50
CA ASP A 122 -5.29 -35.08 -21.43
C ASP A 122 -5.03 -35.51 -19.97
N GLU A 123 -4.22 -36.56 -19.77
CA GLU A 123 -3.77 -37.10 -18.46
C GLU A 123 -3.26 -36.04 -17.48
N ASN A 124 -2.90 -34.86 -17.99
CA ASN A 124 -2.51 -33.67 -17.24
C ASN A 124 -3.67 -32.98 -16.50
N PHE A 125 -4.94 -33.29 -16.75
CA PHE A 125 -6.06 -32.74 -15.99
C PHE A 125 -5.94 -32.99 -14.48
N PHE A 126 -5.41 -34.17 -14.09
CA PHE A 126 -5.12 -34.46 -12.70
C PHE A 126 -3.88 -33.72 -12.14
N SER A 127 -3.00 -33.18 -12.98
CA SER A 127 -1.92 -32.31 -12.50
C SER A 127 -2.43 -30.98 -11.94
N TYR A 128 -3.63 -30.56 -12.32
CA TYR A 128 -4.37 -29.43 -11.81
C TYR A 128 -4.55 -29.49 -10.29
N TYR A 129 -4.98 -30.63 -9.77
CA TYR A 129 -5.14 -30.84 -8.33
C TYR A 129 -3.80 -30.81 -7.56
N ARG A 130 -2.69 -30.82 -8.29
CA ARG A 130 -1.34 -30.68 -7.73
C ARG A 130 -0.76 -29.28 -7.91
N SER A 131 -1.43 -28.39 -8.66
CA SER A 131 -0.97 -27.01 -8.79
C SER A 131 -1.21 -26.26 -7.46
N PRO A 132 -0.19 -25.55 -6.96
CA PRO A 132 -0.34 -24.77 -5.74
C PRO A 132 -1.08 -23.44 -5.95
N TYR A 133 -1.54 -23.15 -7.16
CA TYR A 133 -2.31 -21.94 -7.53
C TYR A 133 -3.27 -22.24 -8.69
N LEU A 134 -4.27 -21.37 -8.84
CA LEU A 134 -5.33 -21.47 -9.85
C LEU A 134 -5.19 -20.44 -10.97
N TYR A 135 -4.52 -19.31 -10.69
CA TYR A 135 -4.40 -18.19 -11.62
C TYR A 135 -2.95 -17.76 -11.78
N SER A 136 -2.57 -17.47 -13.03
CA SER A 136 -1.31 -16.80 -13.37
C SER A 136 -1.49 -15.29 -13.35
N ILE A 137 -0.55 -14.56 -12.77
CA ILE A 137 -0.51 -13.09 -12.73
C ILE A 137 0.29 -12.49 -13.91
N THR A 138 0.78 -13.32 -14.84
CA THR A 138 1.57 -12.88 -16.01
C THR A 138 0.89 -11.78 -16.84
N PRO A 139 -0.45 -11.78 -17.06
CA PRO A 139 -1.11 -10.71 -17.81
C PRO A 139 -0.89 -9.33 -17.20
N LEU A 140 -0.85 -9.22 -15.86
CA LEU A 140 -0.59 -7.96 -15.19
C LEU A 140 0.79 -7.39 -15.52
N LYS A 141 1.80 -8.24 -15.66
CA LYS A 141 3.15 -7.83 -16.05
C LYS A 141 3.13 -7.04 -17.36
N ASN A 142 2.44 -7.57 -18.38
CA ASN A 142 2.31 -6.92 -19.67
C ASN A 142 1.50 -5.61 -19.60
N THR A 143 0.49 -5.57 -18.72
CA THR A 143 -0.32 -4.37 -18.49
C THR A 143 0.53 -3.28 -17.82
N LEU A 144 1.27 -3.60 -16.78
CA LEU A 144 2.11 -2.63 -16.04
C LEU A 144 3.18 -1.98 -16.91
N LEU A 145 3.79 -2.73 -17.84
CA LEU A 145 4.77 -2.19 -18.79
C LEU A 145 4.22 -1.06 -19.68
N LYS A 146 2.90 -0.96 -19.83
CA LYS A 146 2.26 0.16 -20.57
C LYS A 146 2.22 1.44 -19.75
N TYR A 147 2.15 1.32 -18.41
CA TYR A 147 1.89 2.45 -17.50
C TYR A 147 3.11 2.88 -16.70
N ILE A 148 4.11 2.02 -16.51
CA ILE A 148 5.26 2.31 -15.67
C ILE A 148 6.50 2.49 -16.52
N ASP A 149 7.19 3.61 -16.35
CA ASP A 149 8.55 3.84 -16.79
C ASP A 149 9.51 3.43 -15.66
N PHE A 150 10.07 2.24 -15.80
CA PHE A 150 11.01 1.70 -14.80
C PHE A 150 12.36 2.42 -14.80
N ALA A 151 12.77 3.05 -15.90
CA ALA A 151 13.99 3.85 -15.93
C ALA A 151 13.83 5.11 -15.07
N LYS A 152 12.68 5.80 -15.20
CA LYS A 152 12.31 6.92 -14.35
C LYS A 152 12.17 6.49 -12.89
N LEU A 153 11.42 5.43 -12.61
CA LEU A 153 11.18 4.93 -11.25
C LEU A 153 12.47 4.64 -10.50
N ASN A 154 13.48 4.11 -11.19
CA ASN A 154 14.77 3.74 -10.62
C ASN A 154 15.81 4.87 -10.65
N ASN A 155 15.43 6.06 -11.09
CA ASN A 155 16.31 7.22 -10.99
C ASN A 155 16.41 7.63 -9.51
N PRO A 156 17.63 7.71 -8.91
CA PRO A 156 17.79 8.06 -7.50
C PRO A 156 17.21 9.43 -7.09
N THR A 157 17.01 10.32 -8.07
CA THR A 157 16.41 11.66 -7.85
C THR A 157 14.89 11.67 -8.10
N ASN A 158 14.29 10.53 -8.47
CA ASN A 158 12.85 10.46 -8.73
C ASN A 158 12.05 10.70 -7.45
N ILE A 159 11.03 11.53 -7.58
CA ILE A 159 10.03 11.80 -6.55
C ILE A 159 8.65 11.55 -7.20
N PRO A 160 7.79 10.76 -6.57
CA PRO A 160 7.95 10.13 -5.25
C PRO A 160 8.82 8.86 -5.24
N ARG A 161 9.52 8.61 -4.11
CA ARG A 161 10.15 7.34 -3.77
C ARG A 161 9.08 6.26 -3.61
N LEU A 162 9.29 5.09 -4.18
CA LEU A 162 8.37 3.96 -4.08
C LEU A 162 8.81 2.98 -2.98
N ILE A 163 7.87 2.60 -2.09
CA ILE A 163 8.05 1.54 -1.10
C ILE A 163 6.91 0.55 -1.25
N ILE A 164 7.18 -0.70 -1.61
CA ILE A 164 6.17 -1.75 -1.77
C ILE A 164 6.53 -2.99 -0.98
N THR A 165 5.52 -3.75 -0.58
CA THR A 165 5.69 -4.89 0.33
C THR A 165 5.20 -6.19 -0.28
N SER A 166 5.92 -7.27 0.04
CA SER A 166 5.59 -8.64 -0.28
C SER A 166 5.80 -9.54 0.94
N THR A 167 5.46 -10.81 0.87
CA THR A 167 5.65 -11.80 1.94
C THR A 167 6.51 -12.94 1.46
N ASP A 168 7.66 -13.19 2.11
CA ASP A 168 8.50 -14.36 1.90
C ASP A 168 7.78 -15.60 2.45
N ILE A 169 7.45 -16.54 1.55
CA ILE A 169 6.67 -17.74 1.89
C ILE A 169 7.44 -18.65 2.84
N GLN A 170 8.74 -18.81 2.61
CA GLN A 170 9.56 -19.75 3.36
C GLN A 170 9.93 -19.23 4.75
N LYS A 171 10.01 -17.91 4.90
CA LYS A 171 10.43 -17.27 6.15
C LYS A 171 9.28 -16.69 6.96
N SER A 172 8.06 -16.65 6.39
CA SER A 172 6.91 -15.97 7.00
C SER A 172 7.22 -14.54 7.41
N ALA A 173 7.95 -13.81 6.55
CA ALA A 173 8.47 -12.48 6.84
C ALA A 173 8.03 -11.47 5.79
N SER A 174 7.78 -10.22 6.21
CA SER A 174 7.58 -9.10 5.29
C SER A 174 8.88 -8.80 4.53
N VAL A 175 8.76 -8.57 3.24
CA VAL A 175 9.83 -8.13 2.34
C VAL A 175 9.46 -6.77 1.80
N THR A 176 10.34 -5.80 1.98
CA THR A 176 10.15 -4.42 1.50
C THR A 176 11.06 -4.17 0.30
N PHE A 177 10.49 -3.69 -0.78
CA PHE A 177 11.22 -3.18 -1.93
C PHE A 177 11.15 -1.66 -1.93
N ASP A 178 12.30 -1.00 -2.00
CA ASP A 178 12.46 0.42 -1.83
C ASP A 178 13.31 1.00 -2.96
N SER A 179 12.70 1.81 -3.81
CA SER A 179 13.35 2.37 -5.02
C SER A 179 14.59 3.23 -4.73
N LYS A 180 14.76 3.67 -3.48
CA LYS A 180 15.94 4.41 -3.06
C LYS A 180 17.19 3.54 -2.93
N PHE A 181 17.02 2.27 -2.59
CA PHE A 181 18.12 1.38 -2.25
C PHE A 181 18.31 0.22 -3.21
N MET A 182 17.32 -0.01 -4.09
CA MET A 182 17.39 -1.11 -5.06
C MET A 182 16.64 -0.74 -6.34
N SER A 183 17.02 -1.38 -7.43
CA SER A 183 16.29 -1.27 -8.69
C SER A 183 15.02 -2.13 -8.60
N ILE A 184 13.88 -1.51 -8.87
CA ILE A 184 12.57 -2.15 -8.91
C ILE A 184 12.21 -2.44 -10.37
N ASP A 185 11.78 -3.64 -10.67
CA ASP A 185 11.25 -4.04 -11.97
C ASP A 185 9.81 -4.55 -11.84
N THR A 186 9.24 -4.99 -12.96
CA THR A 186 7.87 -5.48 -13.03
C THR A 186 7.65 -6.69 -12.11
N ASP A 187 8.66 -7.56 -11.95
CA ASP A 187 8.54 -8.77 -11.12
C ASP A 187 8.47 -8.43 -9.63
N HIS A 188 9.14 -7.37 -9.19
CA HIS A 188 8.96 -6.83 -7.82
C HIS A 188 7.54 -6.34 -7.59
N VAL A 189 6.95 -5.63 -8.58
CA VAL A 189 5.58 -5.09 -8.44
C VAL A 189 4.55 -6.22 -8.40
N ILE A 190 4.63 -7.21 -9.30
CA ILE A 190 3.69 -8.34 -9.30
C ILE A 190 3.88 -9.27 -8.10
N ALA A 191 5.09 -9.37 -7.55
CA ALA A 191 5.34 -10.13 -6.32
C ALA A 191 4.54 -9.61 -5.12
N CYS A 192 4.12 -8.34 -5.16
CA CYS A 192 3.28 -7.73 -4.12
C CYS A 192 1.79 -8.11 -4.23
N ALA A 193 1.34 -8.74 -5.33
CA ALA A 193 -0.07 -8.93 -5.66
C ALA A 193 -0.52 -10.40 -5.78
N GLY A 194 0.34 -11.35 -5.47
CA GLY A 194 0.03 -12.79 -5.50
C GLY A 194 -0.74 -13.26 -4.26
N PHE A 195 -2.04 -12.98 -4.14
CA PHE A 195 -2.83 -13.31 -2.96
C PHE A 195 -3.27 -14.79 -2.96
N PRO A 196 -2.75 -15.63 -2.03
CA PRO A 196 -2.93 -17.09 -2.10
C PRO A 196 -4.36 -17.54 -1.84
N PHE A 197 -5.16 -16.82 -1.04
CA PHE A 197 -6.54 -17.20 -0.75
C PHE A 197 -7.46 -17.11 -1.97
N TYR A 198 -7.05 -16.34 -2.98
CA TYR A 198 -7.73 -16.34 -4.30
C TYR A 198 -7.03 -17.25 -5.31
N GLY A 199 -6.08 -18.06 -4.85
CA GLY A 199 -5.37 -19.00 -5.71
C GLY A 199 -4.44 -18.34 -6.72
N ILE A 200 -3.96 -17.12 -6.46
CA ILE A 200 -3.03 -16.44 -7.35
C ILE A 200 -1.60 -16.96 -7.10
N ALA A 201 -0.86 -17.16 -8.19
CA ALA A 201 0.51 -17.66 -8.16
C ALA A 201 1.44 -16.77 -7.34
N TRP A 202 2.42 -17.38 -6.69
CA TRP A 202 3.58 -16.64 -6.16
C TRP A 202 4.51 -16.19 -7.28
N THR A 203 5.36 -15.24 -6.95
CA THR A 203 6.44 -14.79 -7.83
C THR A 203 7.79 -15.19 -7.24
N GLU A 204 8.66 -15.79 -8.05
CA GLU A 204 10.06 -15.98 -7.67
C GLU A 204 10.86 -14.73 -8.04
N LYS A 205 11.50 -14.11 -7.05
CA LYS A 205 12.30 -12.91 -7.23
C LYS A 205 13.45 -12.85 -6.23
N ASP A 206 14.65 -12.54 -6.71
CA ASP A 206 15.87 -12.42 -5.91
C ASP A 206 16.15 -13.65 -5.01
N GLY A 207 15.90 -14.85 -5.54
CA GLY A 207 16.05 -16.12 -4.83
C GLY A 207 15.04 -16.36 -3.70
N ARG A 208 13.88 -15.68 -3.75
CA ARG A 208 12.79 -15.82 -2.79
C ARG A 208 11.50 -16.17 -3.51
N TYR A 209 10.63 -16.90 -2.81
CA TYR A 209 9.26 -17.15 -3.24
C TYR A 209 8.33 -16.22 -2.49
N LEU A 210 7.61 -15.37 -3.24
CA LEU A 210 6.92 -14.22 -2.70
C LEU A 210 5.43 -14.28 -2.99
N TRP A 211 4.63 -14.10 -1.94
CA TRP A 211 3.20 -13.81 -1.99
C TRP A 211 2.91 -12.35 -1.69
N ASP A 212 1.64 -12.00 -1.84
CA ASP A 212 1.08 -10.69 -1.51
C ASP A 212 1.50 -10.22 -0.11
N GLY A 213 1.89 -8.96 -0.03
CA GLY A 213 2.31 -8.34 1.23
C GLY A 213 1.20 -8.23 2.26
N SER A 214 -0.08 -8.28 1.84
CA SER A 214 -1.25 -8.19 2.74
C SER A 214 -1.32 -9.29 3.79
N LEU A 215 -0.63 -10.42 3.58
CA LEU A 215 -0.51 -11.47 4.59
C LEU A 215 0.21 -11.00 5.85
N GLN A 216 1.12 -10.01 5.75
CA GLN A 216 1.92 -9.50 6.86
C GLN A 216 1.65 -8.02 7.15
N SER A 217 1.47 -7.18 6.13
CA SER A 217 1.31 -5.74 6.25
C SER A 217 0.41 -5.21 5.13
N ASN A 218 -0.90 -5.23 5.35
CA ASN A 218 -1.87 -4.74 4.36
C ASN A 218 -1.84 -3.21 4.19
N THR A 219 -1.36 -2.49 5.19
CA THR A 219 -1.12 -1.04 5.15
C THR A 219 0.33 -0.79 5.57
N PRO A 220 1.28 -0.52 4.65
CA PRO A 220 2.72 -0.54 4.93
C PRO A 220 3.20 0.74 5.65
N LEU A 221 2.53 1.10 6.75
CA LEU A 221 2.86 2.27 7.55
C LEU A 221 4.17 2.09 8.32
N ARG A 222 4.42 0.88 8.84
CA ARG A 222 5.66 0.58 9.57
C ARG A 222 6.88 0.71 8.67
N GLU A 223 6.77 0.19 7.45
CA GLU A 223 7.83 0.22 6.45
C GLU A 223 8.23 1.65 6.11
N VAL A 224 7.25 2.56 6.04
CA VAL A 224 7.47 4.00 5.86
C VAL A 224 8.14 4.65 7.07
N ILE A 225 7.71 4.32 8.30
CA ILE A 225 8.28 4.86 9.53
C ILE A 225 9.74 4.40 9.68
N ASP A 226 10.02 3.16 9.33
CA ASP A 226 11.34 2.55 9.38
C ASP A 226 12.25 2.94 8.21
N ALA A 227 11.71 3.58 7.16
CA ALA A 227 12.46 3.98 5.97
C ALA A 227 13.57 5.01 6.28
N SER A 228 14.78 4.74 5.80
CA SER A 228 15.92 5.66 5.96
C SER A 228 16.07 6.61 4.78
N PRO A 229 16.49 7.87 4.99
CA PRO A 229 16.76 8.52 6.28
C PRO A 229 15.49 8.78 7.09
N LYS A 230 15.63 8.93 8.41
CA LYS A 230 14.51 9.06 9.36
C LYS A 230 14.02 10.51 9.47
N TYR A 231 13.45 11.05 8.41
CA TYR A 231 12.81 12.38 8.45
C TYR A 231 11.45 12.31 9.13
N ASP A 232 11.02 13.42 9.73
CA ASP A 232 9.66 13.54 10.25
C ASP A 232 8.64 13.39 9.10
N LYS A 233 7.43 12.89 9.40
CA LYS A 233 6.49 12.53 8.35
C LYS A 233 5.08 13.08 8.59
N ASP A 234 4.49 13.60 7.51
CA ASP A 234 3.06 13.86 7.38
C ASP A 234 2.45 12.74 6.52
N VAL A 235 1.61 11.92 7.13
CA VAL A 235 1.15 10.67 6.52
C VAL A 235 -0.31 10.77 6.11
N TYR A 236 -0.59 10.46 4.85
CA TYR A 236 -1.92 10.21 4.32
C TYR A 236 -2.12 8.70 4.18
N ILE A 237 -3.19 8.16 4.75
CA ILE A 237 -3.50 6.73 4.71
C ILE A 237 -4.84 6.54 4.02
N ILE A 238 -4.88 5.71 2.97
CA ILE A 238 -6.11 5.30 2.32
C ILE A 238 -6.48 3.91 2.85
N ASN A 239 -7.67 3.80 3.46
CA ASN A 239 -8.21 2.55 3.95
C ASN A 239 -9.37 2.08 3.06
N LEU A 240 -9.27 0.85 2.57
CA LEU A 240 -10.25 0.24 1.68
C LEU A 240 -11.32 -0.57 2.44
N PHE A 241 -10.94 -1.15 3.58
CA PHE A 241 -11.82 -2.01 4.38
C PHE A 241 -12.39 -1.24 5.59
N PRO A 242 -13.72 -1.37 5.87
CA PRO A 242 -14.36 -0.66 6.95
C PRO A 242 -13.93 -1.20 8.32
N ARG A 243 -13.50 -0.30 9.21
CA ARG A 243 -13.13 -0.65 10.58
C ARG A 243 -14.34 -0.92 11.47
N ILE A 244 -15.39 -0.16 11.26
CA ILE A 244 -16.60 -0.21 12.07
C ILE A 244 -17.75 -0.71 11.21
N GLN A 245 -18.39 -1.75 11.66
CA GLN A 245 -19.65 -2.25 11.14
C GLN A 245 -20.66 -2.23 12.28
N LYS A 246 -21.83 -1.63 12.06
CA LYS A 246 -22.87 -1.48 13.10
C LYS A 246 -23.68 -2.76 13.29
N GLU A 247 -23.90 -3.49 12.21
CA GLU A 247 -24.74 -4.67 12.19
C GLU A 247 -23.87 -5.94 12.32
N LEU A 248 -24.38 -6.92 13.04
CA LEU A 248 -23.74 -8.24 13.12
C LEU A 248 -24.01 -9.03 11.84
N PRO A 249 -23.08 -9.93 11.43
CA PRO A 249 -23.32 -10.84 10.31
C PRO A 249 -24.56 -11.69 10.52
N GLU A 250 -25.41 -11.79 9.51
CA GLU A 250 -26.67 -12.56 9.57
C GLU A 250 -26.51 -13.98 9.02
N ASN A 251 -25.49 -14.22 8.21
CA ASN A 251 -25.24 -15.52 7.59
C ASN A 251 -23.73 -15.81 7.48
N MET A 252 -23.38 -16.99 6.98
CA MET A 252 -21.97 -17.42 6.86
C MET A 252 -21.16 -16.54 5.90
N LEU A 253 -21.72 -16.08 4.80
CA LEU A 253 -21.03 -15.22 3.84
C LEU A 253 -20.73 -13.86 4.45
N ASP A 254 -21.66 -13.27 5.19
CA ASP A 254 -21.46 -12.02 5.92
C ASP A 254 -20.38 -12.18 7.01
N SER A 255 -20.35 -13.35 7.67
CA SER A 255 -19.34 -13.67 8.67
C SER A 255 -17.95 -13.73 8.05
N TRP A 256 -17.81 -14.36 6.89
CA TRP A 256 -16.53 -14.42 6.17
C TRP A 256 -16.12 -13.06 5.63
N HIS A 257 -17.06 -12.29 5.11
CA HIS A 257 -16.85 -10.93 4.66
C HIS A 257 -16.31 -10.06 5.80
N ARG A 258 -16.97 -10.08 6.96
CA ARG A 258 -16.51 -9.31 8.12
C ARG A 258 -15.16 -9.79 8.66
N ALA A 259 -14.91 -11.10 8.67
CA ALA A 259 -13.61 -11.66 9.07
C ALA A 259 -12.48 -11.17 8.14
N ARG A 260 -12.71 -11.12 6.82
CA ARG A 260 -11.79 -10.55 5.85
C ARG A 260 -11.48 -9.09 6.18
N ASP A 261 -12.51 -8.27 6.42
CA ASP A 261 -12.32 -6.85 6.73
C ASP A 261 -11.49 -6.65 8.00
N ILE A 262 -11.79 -7.43 9.06
CA ILE A 262 -11.01 -7.39 10.29
C ILE A 262 -9.55 -7.76 10.04
N MET A 263 -9.27 -8.81 9.28
CA MET A 263 -7.91 -9.23 8.96
C MET A 263 -7.10 -8.14 8.26
N HIS A 264 -7.75 -7.34 7.41
CA HIS A 264 -7.08 -6.31 6.62
C HIS A 264 -6.97 -4.95 7.32
N THR A 265 -7.77 -4.69 8.38
CA THR A 265 -7.82 -3.38 9.05
C THR A 265 -7.08 -3.31 10.39
N ASP A 266 -6.87 -4.42 11.08
CA ASP A 266 -6.48 -4.48 12.50
C ASP A 266 -5.13 -3.81 12.84
N LYS A 267 -4.14 -4.05 11.99
CA LYS A 267 -2.74 -3.69 12.26
C LYS A 267 -2.48 -2.18 12.15
N THR A 268 -3.23 -1.49 11.31
CA THR A 268 -3.03 -0.05 11.04
C THR A 268 -3.24 0.79 12.30
N ASP A 269 -4.32 0.57 13.05
CA ASP A 269 -4.61 1.33 14.27
C ASP A 269 -3.58 1.09 15.37
N ASN A 270 -3.13 -0.16 15.52
CA ASN A 270 -2.08 -0.49 16.47
C ASN A 270 -0.75 0.17 16.07
N SER A 271 -0.38 0.11 14.80
CA SER A 271 0.82 0.76 14.28
C SER A 271 0.80 2.28 14.50
N ILE A 272 -0.33 2.94 14.26
CA ILE A 272 -0.51 4.38 14.53
C ILE A 272 -0.38 4.68 16.01
N ARG A 273 -1.02 3.89 16.88
CA ARG A 273 -0.96 4.09 18.34
C ARG A 273 0.47 3.97 18.85
N VAL A 274 1.18 2.91 18.45
CA VAL A 274 2.58 2.68 18.83
C VAL A 274 3.46 3.81 18.31
N SER A 275 3.30 4.21 17.05
CA SER A 275 4.08 5.31 16.46
C SER A 275 3.85 6.64 17.17
N LYS A 276 2.62 6.95 17.58
CA LYS A 276 2.31 8.16 18.37
C LYS A 276 2.99 8.13 19.74
N VAL A 277 3.01 6.98 20.41
CA VAL A 277 3.69 6.84 21.70
C VAL A 277 5.19 7.02 21.56
N ILE A 278 5.80 6.35 20.56
CA ILE A 278 7.23 6.49 20.27
C ILE A 278 7.56 7.96 19.92
N SER A 279 6.74 8.61 19.09
CA SER A 279 6.93 10.01 18.72
C SER A 279 6.92 10.94 19.94
N ARG A 280 6.03 10.70 20.92
CA ARG A 280 5.99 11.48 22.16
C ARG A 280 7.26 11.30 22.99
N TYR A 281 7.74 10.06 23.15
CA TYR A 281 8.98 9.79 23.86
C TYR A 281 10.19 10.43 23.18
N LEU A 282 10.30 10.32 21.86
CA LEU A 282 11.38 10.94 21.10
C LEU A 282 11.34 12.46 21.18
N THR A 283 10.16 13.08 21.13
CA THR A 283 10.02 14.53 21.30
C THR A 283 10.49 14.97 22.69
N LEU A 284 10.06 14.26 23.74
CA LEU A 284 10.50 14.56 25.11
C LEU A 284 12.01 14.39 25.27
N LEU A 285 12.59 13.30 24.78
CA LEU A 285 14.02 13.06 24.82
C LEU A 285 14.82 14.16 24.09
N ARG A 286 14.34 14.62 22.95
CA ARG A 286 14.95 15.75 22.22
C ARG A 286 14.92 17.03 23.04
N GLN A 287 13.78 17.37 23.63
CA GLN A 287 13.64 18.56 24.48
C GLN A 287 14.58 18.49 25.70
N MET A 288 14.65 17.33 26.35
CA MET A 288 15.57 17.13 27.48
C MET A 288 17.03 17.26 27.06
N HIS A 289 17.42 16.63 25.96
CA HIS A 289 18.77 16.74 25.39
C HIS A 289 19.13 18.18 25.09
N ASP A 290 18.24 18.94 24.43
CA ASP A 290 18.46 20.34 24.07
C ASP A 290 18.64 21.22 25.33
N ILE A 291 17.83 21.00 26.38
CA ILE A 291 17.96 21.71 27.65
C ILE A 291 19.30 21.40 28.30
N ILE A 292 19.68 20.12 28.43
CA ILE A 292 20.91 19.71 29.10
C ILE A 292 22.15 20.20 28.33
N SER A 293 22.12 20.17 26.99
CA SER A 293 23.22 20.65 26.15
C SER A 293 23.52 22.16 26.31
N ASN A 294 22.54 22.91 26.81
CA ASN A 294 22.69 24.36 27.05
C ASN A 294 23.03 24.70 28.52
N VAL A 295 23.18 23.72 29.41
CA VAL A 295 23.53 23.91 30.82
C VAL A 295 25.05 23.74 31.04
N GLN A 296 25.65 24.58 31.89
CA GLN A 296 27.00 24.35 32.35
C GLN A 296 27.05 23.16 33.30
N LEU A 297 27.70 22.08 32.86
CA LEU A 297 27.86 20.86 33.62
C LEU A 297 29.24 20.81 34.30
N ASP A 298 29.33 20.28 35.50
CA ASP A 298 30.60 19.92 36.13
C ASP A 298 31.27 18.71 35.46
N GLU A 299 32.53 18.41 35.74
CA GLU A 299 33.31 17.38 35.04
C GLU A 299 32.70 15.98 35.18
N LYS A 300 32.12 15.66 36.35
CA LYS A 300 31.47 14.36 36.61
C LYS A 300 30.16 14.24 35.82
N MET A 301 29.41 15.30 35.77
CA MET A 301 28.16 15.34 34.95
C MET A 301 28.45 15.33 33.44
N LYS A 302 29.55 15.92 33.01
CA LYS A 302 29.98 15.85 31.60
C LYS A 302 30.27 14.42 31.14
N GLU A 303 30.90 13.60 31.98
CA GLU A 303 31.20 12.21 31.65
C GLU A 303 29.90 11.38 31.52
N SER A 304 28.99 11.49 32.48
CA SER A 304 27.66 10.86 32.41
C SER A 304 26.82 11.35 31.23
N PHE A 305 26.92 12.63 30.90
CA PHE A 305 26.23 13.21 29.74
C PHE A 305 26.77 12.66 28.42
N ARG A 306 28.08 12.46 28.26
CA ARG A 306 28.66 11.84 27.07
C ARG A 306 28.16 10.42 26.81
N GLU A 307 27.95 9.65 27.88
CA GLU A 307 27.38 8.31 27.75
C GLU A 307 25.90 8.36 27.31
N MET A 308 25.11 9.22 27.96
CA MET A 308 23.72 9.47 27.57
C MET A 308 23.59 9.99 26.12
N GLU A 309 24.50 10.88 25.72
CA GLU A 309 24.53 11.43 24.35
C GLU A 309 24.75 10.33 23.30
N LYS A 310 25.65 9.38 23.57
CA LYS A 310 25.85 8.21 22.69
C LYS A 310 24.57 7.37 22.54
N GLU A 311 23.88 7.14 23.65
CA GLU A 311 22.64 6.34 23.65
C GLU A 311 21.48 7.14 23.00
N TYR A 312 21.38 8.44 23.28
CA TYR A 312 20.42 9.33 22.61
C TYR A 312 20.59 9.29 21.10
N HIS A 313 21.84 9.41 20.59
CA HIS A 313 22.08 9.33 19.16
C HIS A 313 21.72 7.97 18.57
N LYS A 314 21.98 6.87 19.26
CA LYS A 314 21.55 5.54 18.81
C LYS A 314 20.02 5.45 18.69
N LEU A 315 19.29 5.96 19.67
CA LEU A 315 17.82 5.94 19.68
C LEU A 315 17.25 6.92 18.67
N ALA A 316 17.75 8.16 18.66
CA ALA A 316 17.25 9.22 17.77
C ALA A 316 17.62 8.97 16.30
N ASP A 317 18.84 8.48 16.02
CA ASP A 317 19.31 8.25 14.65
C ASP A 317 18.72 6.95 14.05
N LYS A 318 18.56 5.89 14.85
CA LYS A 318 18.02 4.62 14.36
C LYS A 318 16.48 4.57 14.30
N ARG A 319 15.78 5.30 15.19
CA ARG A 319 14.32 5.27 15.29
C ARG A 319 13.70 6.67 15.43
N GLY A 320 14.40 7.68 14.96
CA GLY A 320 14.09 9.09 15.20
C GLY A 320 13.01 9.73 14.31
N ALA A 321 12.33 8.98 13.42
CA ALA A 321 11.24 9.54 12.62
C ALA A 321 10.02 9.81 13.50
N ILE A 322 9.49 11.03 13.45
CA ILE A 322 8.28 11.44 14.15
C ILE A 322 7.16 11.58 13.12
N ILE A 323 6.00 11.03 13.43
CA ILE A 323 4.80 11.30 12.67
C ILE A 323 4.16 12.57 13.23
N LYS A 324 4.22 13.66 12.46
CA LYS A 324 3.64 14.96 12.84
C LYS A 324 2.12 14.95 12.66
N LYS A 325 1.67 14.42 11.51
CA LYS A 325 0.26 14.42 11.14
C LYS A 325 -0.13 13.10 10.49
N ILE A 326 -1.35 12.65 10.78
CA ILE A 326 -1.99 11.53 10.08
C ILE A 326 -3.33 12.01 9.54
N THR A 327 -3.50 11.92 8.23
CA THR A 327 -4.79 12.14 7.55
C THR A 327 -5.26 10.79 7.03
N ARG A 328 -6.39 10.31 7.53
CA ARG A 328 -7.04 9.09 7.05
C ARG A 328 -8.14 9.43 6.07
N ILE A 329 -8.20 8.67 4.98
CA ILE A 329 -9.29 8.67 4.02
C ILE A 329 -9.81 7.25 3.99
N GLU A 330 -11.05 7.05 4.45
CA GLU A 330 -11.62 5.73 4.70
C GLU A 330 -12.80 5.51 3.77
N ARG A 331 -12.78 4.39 3.03
CA ARG A 331 -13.91 3.98 2.21
C ARG A 331 -15.07 3.55 3.11
N THR A 332 -16.26 4.08 2.83
CA THR A 332 -17.50 3.53 3.36
C THR A 332 -18.00 2.45 2.41
N GLU A 333 -18.44 1.33 2.97
CA GLU A 333 -18.95 0.22 2.20
C GLU A 333 -20.45 0.38 1.94
N ASP A 334 -20.84 0.35 0.67
CA ASP A 334 -22.24 0.44 0.23
C ASP A 334 -22.83 -0.93 -0.09
N VAL A 335 -21.99 -1.93 -0.39
CA VAL A 335 -22.41 -3.27 -0.79
C VAL A 335 -21.63 -4.29 0.04
N HIS A 336 -22.33 -5.05 0.85
CA HIS A 336 -21.75 -6.14 1.63
C HIS A 336 -21.72 -7.42 0.79
N PHE A 337 -20.58 -7.70 0.18
CA PHE A 337 -20.39 -8.93 -0.60
C PHE A 337 -18.95 -9.44 -0.47
N LEU A 338 -18.80 -10.72 -0.12
CA LEU A 338 -17.51 -11.34 0.20
C LEU A 338 -16.41 -11.12 -0.86
N PHE A 339 -16.78 -11.10 -2.12
CA PHE A 339 -15.86 -10.97 -3.25
C PHE A 339 -16.00 -9.61 -3.96
N GLU A 340 -16.38 -8.55 -3.25
CA GLU A 340 -16.50 -7.20 -3.82
C GLU A 340 -15.15 -6.70 -4.41
N ASP A 341 -14.05 -7.14 -3.83
CA ASP A 341 -12.68 -6.85 -4.26
C ASP A 341 -12.22 -7.62 -5.52
N ALA A 342 -13.10 -8.49 -6.06
CA ALA A 342 -12.96 -9.14 -7.37
C ALA A 342 -13.95 -8.60 -8.42
N ASP A 343 -14.72 -7.53 -8.13
CA ASP A 343 -15.63 -6.89 -9.07
C ASP A 343 -14.90 -5.86 -9.94
N PHE A 344 -14.51 -6.27 -11.15
CA PHE A 344 -13.89 -5.42 -12.15
C PHE A 344 -14.89 -4.79 -13.13
N SER A 345 -16.20 -4.82 -12.86
CA SER A 345 -17.16 -4.18 -13.76
C SER A 345 -16.91 -2.69 -13.90
N ILE A 346 -17.06 -2.16 -15.12
CA ILE A 346 -16.82 -0.74 -15.44
C ILE A 346 -17.65 0.21 -14.56
N SER A 347 -18.85 -0.20 -14.19
CA SER A 347 -19.74 0.57 -13.31
C SER A 347 -19.20 0.67 -11.89
N THR A 348 -18.73 -0.46 -11.31
CA THR A 348 -18.14 -0.49 -9.98
C THR A 348 -16.83 0.28 -9.93
N ILE A 349 -15.95 0.10 -10.93
CA ILE A 349 -14.69 0.85 -11.02
C ILE A 349 -14.96 2.36 -11.05
N LYS A 350 -15.87 2.84 -11.90
CA LYS A 350 -16.23 4.27 -11.94
C LYS A 350 -16.86 4.78 -10.65
N LYS A 351 -17.72 3.96 -10.01
CA LYS A 351 -18.34 4.31 -8.73
C LYS A 351 -17.28 4.47 -7.63
N LEU A 352 -16.32 3.53 -7.55
CA LEU A 352 -15.23 3.57 -6.59
C LEU A 352 -14.33 4.80 -6.78
N ILE A 353 -13.98 5.15 -8.02
CA ILE A 353 -13.21 6.36 -8.32
C ILE A 353 -13.96 7.60 -7.81
N THR A 354 -15.25 7.75 -8.17
CA THR A 354 -16.08 8.88 -7.74
C THR A 354 -16.23 8.95 -6.22
N GLN A 355 -16.38 7.81 -5.57
CA GLN A 355 -16.46 7.72 -4.11
C GLN A 355 -15.13 8.19 -3.48
N GLY A 356 -14.00 7.72 -3.99
CA GLY A 356 -12.67 8.13 -3.52
C GLY A 356 -12.44 9.65 -3.66
N GLU A 357 -12.86 10.24 -4.77
CA GLU A 357 -12.82 11.70 -4.97
C GLU A 357 -13.62 12.44 -3.89
N LYS A 358 -14.85 11.99 -3.61
CA LYS A 358 -15.74 12.61 -2.61
C LYS A 358 -15.20 12.48 -1.19
N ASP A 359 -14.75 11.28 -0.81
CA ASP A 359 -14.29 11.01 0.54
C ASP A 359 -12.97 11.73 0.85
N ALA A 360 -12.08 11.85 -0.15
CA ALA A 360 -10.86 12.64 -0.04
C ALA A 360 -11.19 14.14 0.17
N GLU A 361 -12.15 14.68 -0.57
CA GLU A 361 -12.59 16.08 -0.42
C GLU A 361 -13.14 16.33 0.97
N ASN A 362 -13.99 15.43 1.49
CA ASN A 362 -14.53 15.50 2.85
C ASN A 362 -13.41 15.46 3.91
N ALA A 363 -12.46 14.53 3.79
CA ALA A 363 -11.36 14.38 4.74
C ALA A 363 -10.42 15.61 4.77
N LEU A 364 -10.31 16.34 3.67
CA LEU A 364 -9.46 17.53 3.58
C LEU A 364 -10.19 18.80 4.08
N THR A 365 -11.54 18.83 4.06
CA THR A 365 -12.34 19.98 4.48
C THR A 365 -12.72 19.92 5.95
N THR A 366 -12.77 18.72 6.55
CA THR A 366 -13.08 18.52 7.97
C THR A 366 -11.79 18.74 8.79
N LYS A 367 -11.46 20.02 9.03
CA LYS A 367 -10.36 20.44 9.92
C LYS A 367 -10.93 21.20 11.12
#